data_880d6020f6906176e9affc722ca056a5
#
_entry.id   880d6020f6906176e9affc722ca056a5
#
_cell.length_a   1.000
_cell.length_b   1.000
_cell.length_c   1.000
_cell.angle_alpha   90.00
_cell.angle_beta   90.00
_cell.angle_gamma   90.00
#
_symmetry.space_group_name_H-M   'P 1'
#
loop_
_entity.id
_entity.type
_entity.pdbx_description
1 polymer ?
#
loop_
_entity_poly.entity_id
_entity_poly.type
_entity_poly.pdbx_seq_one_letter_code
_entity_poly.pdbx_strand_id
1 'polypeptide(L)'
;MTIYQLECFIAVAEELNFSAAAQRLFTTQPAITYQINTLEKETGLHLFDRTTRRTKLTAAGQSFYLDMVQMTSFGRQALKKAQDIQAADRSHLVVGLRQLFDYGTFASILAEYQRQYPNAQVEVIPQSNRRPL
;
A
#
# COMPACT_ATOMS: atom_id res chain seq x y z
N MET A 1 -9.71 -14.34 -11.81
CA MET A 1 -9.53 -13.89 -10.40
C MET A 1 -8.88 -12.51 -10.40
N THR A 2 -9.50 -11.52 -9.77
CA THR A 2 -9.02 -10.13 -9.69
C THR A 2 -8.72 -9.74 -8.24
N ILE A 3 -7.90 -8.69 -8.04
CA ILE A 3 -7.60 -8.15 -6.70
C ILE A 3 -8.89 -7.72 -5.98
N TYR A 4 -9.81 -7.08 -6.70
CA TYR A 4 -11.09 -6.65 -6.12
C TYR A 4 -11.96 -7.83 -5.65
N GLN A 5 -11.99 -8.93 -6.40
CA GLN A 5 -12.65 -10.17 -5.95
C GLN A 5 -12.04 -10.73 -4.65
N LEU A 6 -10.71 -10.65 -4.52
CA LEU A 6 -10.01 -11.08 -3.30
C LEU A 6 -10.30 -10.16 -2.12
N GLU A 7 -10.35 -8.85 -2.33
CA GLU A 7 -10.75 -7.89 -1.30
C GLU A 7 -12.19 -8.13 -0.82
N CYS A 8 -13.11 -8.39 -1.75
CA CYS A 8 -14.48 -8.76 -1.42
C CYS A 8 -14.52 -10.06 -0.60
N PHE A 9 -13.77 -11.07 -1.01
CA PHE A 9 -13.69 -12.35 -0.30
C PHE A 9 -13.15 -12.18 1.13
N ILE A 10 -12.04 -11.45 1.28
CA ILE A 10 -11.43 -11.17 2.59
C ILE A 10 -12.41 -10.42 3.48
N ALA A 11 -13.08 -9.39 2.97
CA ALA A 11 -14.05 -8.63 3.74
C ALA A 11 -15.22 -9.51 4.24
N VAL A 12 -15.79 -10.37 3.38
CA VAL A 12 -16.86 -11.30 3.79
C VAL A 12 -16.35 -12.33 4.78
N ALA A 13 -15.12 -12.82 4.61
CA ALA A 13 -14.52 -13.80 5.52
C ALA A 13 -14.29 -13.22 6.93
N GLU A 14 -13.90 -11.97 7.02
CA GLU A 14 -13.66 -11.28 8.30
C GLU A 14 -14.97 -10.84 8.99
N GLU A 15 -15.91 -10.29 8.24
CA GLU A 15 -17.20 -9.84 8.76
C GLU A 15 -18.20 -11.00 9.00
N LEU A 16 -18.04 -12.11 8.31
CA LEU A 16 -19.00 -13.23 8.23
C LEU A 16 -20.43 -12.74 7.91
N ASN A 17 -20.52 -11.64 7.17
CA ASN A 17 -21.75 -10.96 6.81
C ASN A 17 -21.57 -10.18 5.50
N PHE A 18 -22.35 -10.53 4.48
CA PHE A 18 -22.26 -9.89 3.17
C PHE A 18 -22.64 -8.40 3.20
N SER A 19 -23.64 -8.02 4.00
CA SER A 19 -24.05 -6.62 4.14
C SER A 19 -23.00 -5.79 4.85
N ALA A 20 -22.39 -6.31 5.92
CA ALA A 20 -21.31 -5.64 6.64
C ALA A 20 -20.06 -5.48 5.76
N ALA A 21 -19.72 -6.51 4.98
CA ALA A 21 -18.62 -6.44 4.02
C ALA A 21 -18.88 -5.38 2.94
N ALA A 22 -20.10 -5.28 2.44
CA ALA A 22 -20.51 -4.26 1.48
C ALA A 22 -20.36 -2.84 2.05
N GLN A 23 -20.77 -2.61 3.28
CA GLN A 23 -20.58 -1.32 3.97
C GLN A 23 -19.09 -0.99 4.13
N ARG A 24 -18.28 -1.95 4.55
CA ARG A 24 -16.84 -1.80 4.72
C ARG A 24 -16.13 -1.40 3.42
N LEU A 25 -16.56 -1.96 2.29
CA LEU A 25 -15.98 -1.69 0.97
C LEU A 25 -16.71 -0.56 0.19
N PHE A 26 -17.62 0.15 0.83
CA PHE A 26 -18.38 1.25 0.21
C PHE A 26 -19.11 0.82 -1.07
N THR A 27 -19.71 -0.35 -1.05
CA THR A 27 -20.45 -0.94 -2.18
C THR A 27 -21.78 -1.54 -1.71
N THR A 28 -22.47 -2.24 -2.58
CA THR A 28 -23.77 -2.86 -2.30
C THR A 28 -23.63 -4.37 -2.04
N GLN A 29 -24.53 -4.94 -1.25
CA GLN A 29 -24.56 -6.40 -1.01
C GLN A 29 -24.69 -7.21 -2.31
N PRO A 30 -25.55 -6.87 -3.27
CA PRO A 30 -25.61 -7.57 -4.56
C PRO A 30 -24.27 -7.57 -5.31
N ALA A 31 -23.53 -6.45 -5.27
CA ALA A 31 -22.22 -6.36 -5.89
C ALA A 31 -21.21 -7.32 -5.24
N ILE A 32 -21.16 -7.36 -3.92
CA ILE A 32 -20.31 -8.33 -3.18
C ILE A 32 -20.70 -9.76 -3.54
N THR A 33 -22.00 -10.07 -3.50
CA THR A 33 -22.51 -11.42 -3.85
C THR A 33 -22.11 -11.82 -5.26
N TYR A 34 -22.17 -10.90 -6.21
CA TYR A 34 -21.74 -11.14 -7.58
C TYR A 34 -20.23 -11.46 -7.65
N GLN A 35 -19.40 -10.68 -6.96
CA GLN A 35 -17.95 -10.90 -6.96
C GLN A 35 -17.57 -12.25 -6.34
N ILE A 36 -18.20 -12.63 -5.23
CA ILE A 36 -17.96 -13.93 -4.60
C ILE A 36 -18.41 -15.07 -5.49
N ASN A 37 -19.61 -15.00 -6.08
CA ASN A 37 -20.11 -16.03 -6.99
C ASN A 37 -19.20 -16.19 -8.21
N THR A 38 -18.70 -15.08 -8.75
CA THR A 38 -17.78 -15.09 -9.90
C THR A 38 -16.44 -15.72 -9.51
N LEU A 39 -15.90 -15.36 -8.34
CA LEU A 39 -14.67 -15.97 -7.81
C LEU A 39 -14.81 -17.48 -7.61
N GLU A 40 -15.88 -17.92 -6.96
CA GLU A 40 -16.16 -19.34 -6.75
C GLU A 40 -16.31 -20.09 -8.09
N LYS A 41 -17.00 -19.50 -9.07
CA LYS A 41 -17.14 -20.09 -10.41
C LYS A 41 -15.81 -20.19 -11.16
N GLU A 42 -15.00 -19.13 -11.14
CA GLU A 42 -13.69 -19.10 -11.82
C GLU A 42 -12.70 -20.09 -11.21
N THR A 43 -12.72 -20.27 -9.90
CA THR A 43 -11.81 -21.15 -9.17
C THR A 43 -12.31 -22.59 -9.05
N GLY A 44 -13.60 -22.82 -9.26
CA GLY A 44 -14.26 -24.12 -9.01
C GLY A 44 -14.38 -24.45 -7.52
N LEU A 45 -14.23 -23.47 -6.64
CA LEU A 45 -14.28 -23.64 -5.18
C LEU A 45 -15.61 -23.18 -4.61
N HIS A 46 -16.04 -23.82 -3.53
CA HIS A 46 -17.04 -23.30 -2.62
C HIS A 46 -16.33 -22.72 -1.39
N LEU A 47 -16.30 -21.40 -1.29
CA LEU A 47 -15.55 -20.70 -0.24
C LEU A 47 -16.41 -20.43 1.00
N PHE A 48 -17.73 -20.29 0.82
CA PHE A 48 -18.68 -20.04 1.89
C PHE A 48 -19.76 -21.11 1.95
N ASP A 49 -20.10 -21.52 3.16
CA ASP A 49 -21.30 -22.33 3.44
C ASP A 49 -22.50 -21.38 3.59
N ARG A 50 -23.48 -21.54 2.70
CA ARG A 50 -24.71 -20.75 2.66
C ARG A 50 -25.93 -21.54 3.09
N THR A 51 -25.76 -22.79 3.52
CA THR A 51 -26.86 -23.69 3.91
C THR A 51 -27.39 -23.39 5.30
N THR A 52 -26.63 -22.64 6.11
CA THR A 52 -27.00 -22.21 7.45
C THR A 52 -27.44 -20.75 7.47
N ARG A 53 -28.18 -20.32 8.52
CA ARG A 53 -28.59 -18.91 8.72
C ARG A 53 -27.40 -17.96 8.84
N ARG A 54 -26.20 -18.46 9.11
CA ARG A 54 -24.99 -17.67 9.30
C ARG A 54 -23.98 -18.02 8.21
N THR A 55 -23.39 -17.00 7.64
CA THR A 55 -22.28 -17.16 6.71
C THR A 55 -21.07 -17.76 7.44
N LYS A 56 -20.52 -18.84 6.90
CA LYS A 56 -19.32 -19.49 7.42
C LYS A 56 -18.37 -19.79 6.26
N LEU A 57 -17.08 -19.81 6.55
CA LEU A 57 -16.09 -20.32 5.62
C LEU A 57 -16.17 -21.86 5.57
N THR A 58 -16.04 -22.43 4.36
CA THR A 58 -15.73 -23.85 4.18
C THR A 58 -14.28 -24.13 4.56
N ALA A 59 -13.86 -25.37 4.63
CA ALA A 59 -12.45 -25.73 4.83
C ALA A 59 -11.56 -25.17 3.70
N ALA A 60 -12.04 -25.22 2.45
CA ALA A 60 -11.37 -24.59 1.30
C ALA A 60 -11.30 -23.06 1.46
N GLY A 61 -12.41 -22.43 1.89
CA GLY A 61 -12.46 -21.00 2.18
C GLY A 61 -11.49 -20.57 3.27
N GLN A 62 -11.37 -21.35 4.34
CA GLN A 62 -10.43 -21.08 5.42
C GLN A 62 -8.96 -21.11 4.95
N SER A 63 -8.59 -22.16 4.22
CA SER A 63 -7.25 -22.26 3.64
C SER A 63 -6.95 -21.11 2.67
N PHE A 64 -7.89 -20.84 1.78
CA PHE A 64 -7.77 -19.75 0.81
C PHE A 64 -7.65 -18.37 1.47
N TYR A 65 -8.41 -18.14 2.55
CA TYR A 65 -8.36 -16.88 3.31
C TYR A 65 -6.97 -16.60 3.86
N LEU A 66 -6.34 -17.57 4.51
CA LEU A 66 -5.02 -17.39 5.12
C LEU A 66 -3.97 -16.97 4.08
N ASP A 67 -3.98 -17.62 2.92
CA ASP A 67 -3.02 -17.31 1.86
C ASP A 67 -3.32 -15.97 1.17
N MET A 68 -4.60 -15.65 0.98
CA MET A 68 -4.99 -14.39 0.31
C MET A 68 -4.73 -13.16 1.17
N VAL A 69 -4.87 -13.26 2.49
CA VAL A 69 -4.47 -12.19 3.41
C VAL A 69 -2.97 -11.90 3.29
N GLN A 70 -2.14 -12.93 3.24
CA GLN A 70 -0.69 -12.76 3.07
C GLN A 70 -0.34 -12.16 1.70
N MET A 71 -0.97 -12.65 0.64
CA MET A 71 -0.73 -12.17 -0.73
C MET A 71 -1.12 -10.70 -0.89
N THR A 72 -2.27 -10.28 -0.38
CA THR A 72 -2.69 -8.87 -0.44
C THR A 72 -1.82 -7.96 0.41
N SER A 73 -1.38 -8.41 1.57
CA SER A 73 -0.43 -7.69 2.42
C SER A 73 0.92 -7.52 1.73
N PHE A 74 1.44 -8.57 1.13
CA PHE A 74 2.68 -8.52 0.36
C PHE A 74 2.58 -7.54 -0.82
N GLY A 75 1.46 -7.57 -1.57
CA GLY A 75 1.22 -6.64 -2.67
C GLY A 75 1.20 -5.18 -2.22
N ARG A 76 0.55 -4.88 -1.10
CA ARG A 76 0.55 -3.52 -0.51
C ARG A 76 1.94 -3.07 -0.08
N GLN A 77 2.72 -3.94 0.54
CA GLN A 77 4.10 -3.64 0.93
C GLN A 77 4.99 -3.38 -0.29
N ALA A 78 4.85 -4.18 -1.35
CA ALA A 78 5.59 -3.98 -2.59
C ALA A 78 5.26 -2.64 -3.25
N LEU A 79 3.97 -2.27 -3.29
CA LEU A 79 3.52 -0.98 -3.81
C LEU A 79 4.08 0.19 -2.98
N LYS A 80 3.99 0.11 -1.65
CA LYS A 80 4.53 1.13 -0.75
C LYS A 80 6.04 1.30 -0.94
N LYS A 81 6.78 0.21 -1.02
CA LYS A 81 8.22 0.22 -1.27
C LYS A 81 8.58 0.91 -2.60
N ALA A 82 7.85 0.61 -3.67
CA ALA A 82 8.06 1.25 -4.96
C ALA A 82 7.72 2.74 -4.93
N GLN A 83 6.65 3.13 -4.24
CA GLN A 83 6.27 4.53 -4.03
C GLN A 83 7.32 5.29 -3.22
N ASP A 84 7.88 4.70 -2.17
CA ASP A 84 8.94 5.30 -1.35
C ASP A 84 10.22 5.52 -2.17
N ILE A 85 10.60 4.57 -3.01
CA ILE A 85 11.74 4.70 -3.93
C ILE A 85 11.49 5.85 -4.93
N GLN A 86 10.30 5.93 -5.52
CA GLN A 86 9.95 7.00 -6.46
C GLN A 86 9.90 8.37 -5.78
N ALA A 87 9.43 8.45 -4.54
CA ALA A 87 9.40 9.69 -3.76
C ALA A 87 10.82 10.16 -3.38
N ALA A 88 11.71 9.23 -3.03
CA ALA A 88 13.13 9.54 -2.75
C ALA A 88 13.85 10.09 -3.99
N ASP A 89 13.55 9.54 -5.17
CA ASP A 89 14.09 10.02 -6.45
C ASP A 89 13.59 11.43 -6.80
N ARG A 90 12.36 11.76 -6.44
CA ARG A 90 11.77 13.12 -6.60
C ARG A 90 12.26 14.13 -5.56
N SER A 91 12.73 13.69 -4.42
CA SER A 91 13.20 14.52 -3.31
C SER A 91 14.72 14.68 -3.29
N HIS A 92 15.39 14.50 -4.40
CA HIS A 92 16.83 14.78 -4.54
C HIS A 92 17.04 16.28 -4.60
N LEU A 93 17.53 16.85 -3.49
CA LEU A 93 17.87 18.27 -3.36
C LEU A 93 19.39 18.45 -3.50
N VAL A 94 19.80 19.17 -4.52
CA VAL A 94 21.20 19.55 -4.70
C VAL A 94 21.41 20.98 -4.18
N VAL A 95 22.24 21.13 -3.15
CA VAL A 95 22.55 22.43 -2.56
C VAL A 95 23.99 22.80 -2.88
N GLY A 96 24.19 23.91 -3.62
CA GLY A 96 25.49 24.49 -3.86
C GLY A 96 25.85 25.44 -2.72
N LEU A 97 26.94 25.17 -1.97
CA LEU A 97 27.46 26.07 -0.95
C LEU A 97 28.60 26.94 -1.48
N ARG A 98 28.45 28.25 -1.35
CA ARG A 98 29.54 29.20 -1.53
C ARG A 98 30.33 29.32 -0.22
N GLN A 99 31.64 29.55 -0.33
CA GLN A 99 32.61 29.57 0.78
C GLN A 99 32.35 30.60 1.91
N LEU A 100 31.33 31.44 1.79
CA LEU A 100 30.98 32.49 2.76
C LEU A 100 29.83 32.10 3.70
N PHE A 101 29.35 30.86 3.66
CA PHE A 101 28.27 30.44 4.53
C PHE A 101 28.79 29.81 5.83
N ASP A 102 28.16 30.19 6.94
CA ASP A 102 28.35 29.50 8.22
C ASP A 102 27.83 28.06 8.15
N TYR A 103 28.75 27.11 8.15
CA TYR A 103 28.44 25.69 8.11
C TYR A 103 27.56 25.22 9.29
N GLY A 104 27.64 25.89 10.45
CA GLY A 104 26.82 25.57 11.61
C GLY A 104 25.35 25.87 11.38
N THR A 105 25.02 27.01 10.82
CA THR A 105 23.65 27.41 10.45
C THR A 105 23.10 26.51 9.36
N PHE A 106 23.89 26.16 8.36
CA PHE A 106 23.49 25.26 7.30
C PHE A 106 23.22 23.84 7.83
N ALA A 107 24.08 23.32 8.70
CA ALA A 107 23.89 22.00 9.32
C ALA A 107 22.59 21.93 10.13
N SER A 108 22.22 22.99 10.84
CA SER A 108 20.95 23.06 11.59
C SER A 108 19.74 23.06 10.68
N ILE A 109 19.79 23.83 9.58
CA ILE A 109 18.71 23.86 8.57
C ILE A 109 18.58 22.49 7.88
N LEU A 110 19.68 21.85 7.53
CA LEU A 110 19.70 20.54 6.92
C LEU A 110 19.13 19.46 7.85
N ALA A 111 19.49 19.49 9.13
CA ALA A 111 18.96 18.58 10.13
C ALA A 111 17.44 18.73 10.29
N GLU A 112 16.91 19.94 10.32
CA GLU A 112 15.47 20.22 10.37
C GLU A 112 14.75 19.73 9.10
N TYR A 113 15.33 19.96 7.92
CA TYR A 113 14.79 19.47 6.66
C TYR A 113 14.75 17.94 6.60
N GLN A 114 15.81 17.25 7.01
CA GLN A 114 15.85 15.79 7.06
C GLN A 114 14.89 15.22 8.10
N ARG A 115 14.60 15.96 9.18
CA ARG A 115 13.60 15.57 10.17
C ARG A 115 12.18 15.63 9.60
N GLN A 116 11.87 16.64 8.80
CA GLN A 116 10.57 16.79 8.14
C GLN A 116 10.41 15.85 6.93
N TYR A 117 11.50 15.57 6.24
CA TYR A 117 11.54 14.76 5.02
C TYR A 117 12.59 13.64 5.14
N PRO A 118 12.32 12.58 5.95
CA PRO A 118 13.32 11.56 6.27
C PRO A 118 13.81 10.76 5.06
N ASN A 119 13.05 10.74 3.97
CA ASN A 119 13.39 10.04 2.72
C ASN A 119 14.04 10.96 1.67
N ALA A 120 14.27 12.24 1.97
CA ALA A 120 14.91 13.16 1.05
C ALA A 120 16.42 12.92 1.01
N GLN A 121 16.96 12.76 -0.19
CA GLN A 121 18.42 12.75 -0.42
C GLN A 121 18.89 14.17 -0.66
N VAL A 122 19.82 14.64 0.16
CA VAL A 122 20.43 15.96 0.03
C VAL A 122 21.88 15.79 -0.39
N GLU A 123 22.23 16.31 -1.55
CA GLU A 123 23.60 16.37 -2.04
C GLU A 123 24.14 17.79 -1.88
N VAL A 124 25.26 17.93 -1.18
CA VAL A 124 25.93 19.21 -0.96
C VAL A 124 27.15 19.28 -1.88
N ILE A 125 27.13 20.23 -2.82
CA ILE A 125 28.25 20.45 -3.75
C ILE A 125 28.95 21.74 -3.37
N PRO A 126 30.28 21.69 -3.10
CA PRO A 126 31.05 22.92 -2.93
C PRO A 126 31.19 23.63 -4.28
N GLN A 127 30.64 24.84 -4.40
CA GLN A 127 30.85 25.67 -5.58
C GLN A 127 32.19 26.37 -5.50
N SER A 128 33.15 25.95 -6.32
CA SER A 128 34.37 26.70 -6.51
C SER A 128 34.11 27.99 -7.31
N ASN A 129 34.76 29.08 -6.91
CA ASN A 129 34.59 30.40 -7.47
C ASN A 129 35.26 30.56 -8.86
N ARG A 130 35.27 29.53 -9.70
CA ARG A 130 35.74 29.67 -11.07
C ARG A 130 34.62 30.25 -11.94
N ARG A 131 34.77 31.54 -12.27
CA ARG A 131 34.05 32.12 -13.40
C ARG A 131 34.35 31.27 -14.64
N PRO A 132 33.37 30.89 -15.42
CA PRO A 132 33.63 30.39 -16.76
C PRO A 132 34.27 31.54 -17.54
N LEU A 133 35.39 31.24 -18.17
CA LEU A 133 36.01 32.09 -19.15
C LEU A 133 35.11 32.22 -20.38
#